data_a37bdbe37868bfc39054dc8daf13e5ba
#
_entry.id   a37bdbe37868bfc39054dc8daf13e5ba
#
_cell.length_a   1.000
_cell.length_b   1.000
_cell.length_c   1.000
_cell.angle_alpha   90.00
_cell.angle_beta   90.00
_cell.angle_gamma   90.00
#
_symmetry.space_group_name_H-M   'P 1'
#
loop_
_entity.id
_entity.type
_entity.pdbx_description
1 polymer ?
#
loop_
_entity_poly.entity_id
_entity_poly.type
_entity_poly.pdbx_seq_one_letter_code
_entity_poly.pdbx_strand_id
1 'polypeptide(L)' 'MKLRYYPETDSLYIDLNARPSSDSREIADGLVIDFDAEGNVVGIDIEHASQKLDLQTLETEALPASSVKMA' A
#
# COMPACT_ATOMS: atom_id res chain seq x y z
N MET A 1 0.94 -8.11 5.53
CA MET A 1 0.63 -7.09 4.52
C MET A 1 -0.85 -6.75 4.58
N LYS A 2 -1.18 -5.47 4.46
CA LYS A 2 -2.57 -5.02 4.56
C LYS A 2 -2.84 -3.94 3.52
N LEU A 3 -3.94 -4.04 2.82
CA LEU A 3 -4.41 -3.03 1.88
C LEU A 3 -5.57 -2.26 2.51
N ARG A 4 -5.48 -0.92 2.51
CA ARG A 4 -6.54 -0.05 3.02
C ARG A 4 -6.93 0.94 1.93
N TYR A 5 -8.21 1.00 1.63
CA TYR A 5 -8.71 1.99 0.70
C TYR A 5 -9.48 3.08 1.45
N TYR A 6 -9.19 4.32 1.10
CA TYR A 6 -9.83 5.51 1.71
C TYR A 6 -10.70 6.18 0.64
N PRO A 7 -12.02 5.93 0.64
CA PRO A 7 -12.89 6.46 -0.41
C PRO A 7 -12.99 7.99 -0.42
N GLU A 8 -12.82 8.65 0.73
CA GLU A 8 -12.89 10.11 0.80
C GLU A 8 -11.79 10.79 -0.02
N THR A 9 -10.64 10.17 -0.12
CA THR A 9 -9.47 10.72 -0.82
C THR A 9 -9.10 9.93 -2.06
N ASP A 10 -9.79 8.82 -2.33
CA ASP A 10 -9.44 7.88 -3.40
C ASP A 10 -7.98 7.45 -3.31
N SER A 11 -7.55 7.06 -2.12
CA SER A 11 -6.19 6.62 -1.84
C SER A 11 -6.15 5.16 -1.44
N LEU A 12 -5.17 4.43 -1.96
CA LEU A 12 -4.87 3.07 -1.51
C LEU A 12 -3.56 3.07 -0.76
N TYR A 13 -3.57 2.58 0.47
CA TYR A 13 -2.35 2.38 1.25
C TYR A 13 -2.03 0.90 1.37
N ILE A 14 -0.82 0.52 1.00
CA ILE A 14 -0.34 -0.85 1.14
C ILE A 14 0.64 -0.88 2.29
N ASP A 15 0.23 -1.50 3.39
CA ASP A 15 1.04 -1.68 4.59
C ASP A 15 1.80 -3.00 4.45
N LEU A 16 3.09 -2.92 4.19
CA LEU A 16 3.88 -4.09 3.79
C LEU A 16 4.29 -4.96 4.97
N ASN A 17 4.51 -4.35 6.13
CA ASN A 17 4.93 -5.07 7.35
C ASN A 17 4.62 -4.23 8.59
N ALA A 18 4.97 -4.77 9.78
CA ALA A 18 4.63 -4.14 11.05
C ALA A 18 5.66 -3.11 11.54
N ARG A 19 6.71 -2.83 10.76
CA ARG A 19 7.73 -1.87 11.17
C ARG A 19 7.20 -0.45 11.08
N PRO A 20 7.56 0.43 12.04
CA PRO A 20 7.10 1.81 11.99
C PRO A 20 7.78 2.60 10.86
N SER A 21 7.01 3.48 10.23
CA SER A 21 7.55 4.42 9.26
C SER A 21 8.29 5.55 9.98
N SER A 22 9.46 5.92 9.48
CA SER A 22 10.22 7.06 10.01
C SER A 22 10.50 8.11 8.95
N ASP A 23 10.28 7.82 7.67
CA ASP A 23 10.51 8.75 6.57
C ASP A 23 9.59 8.41 5.41
N SER A 24 9.21 9.42 4.64
CA SER A 24 8.34 9.25 3.48
C SER A 24 8.88 10.08 2.32
N ARG A 25 8.85 9.52 1.12
CA ARG A 25 9.29 10.22 -0.09
C ARG A 25 8.29 10.02 -1.22
N GLU A 26 7.90 11.11 -1.86
CA GLU A 26 7.13 11.05 -3.09
C GLU A 26 8.08 10.76 -4.24
N ILE A 27 7.95 9.59 -4.86
CA ILE A 27 8.84 9.14 -5.93
C ILE A 27 8.27 9.39 -7.32
N ALA A 28 6.98 9.64 -7.39
CA ALA A 28 6.27 10.05 -8.60
C ALA A 28 5.01 10.78 -8.15
N ASP A 29 4.34 11.48 -9.04
CA ASP A 29 3.14 12.21 -8.70
C ASP A 29 2.08 11.27 -8.11
N GLY A 30 1.71 11.51 -6.85
CA GLY A 30 0.73 10.70 -6.14
C GLY A 30 1.21 9.32 -5.73
N LEU A 31 2.51 9.07 -5.73
CA LEU A 31 3.08 7.79 -5.29
C LEU A 31 4.12 8.05 -4.21
N VAL A 32 3.75 7.77 -2.96
CA VAL A 32 4.59 8.02 -1.79
C VAL A 32 5.04 6.70 -1.19
N ILE A 33 6.33 6.57 -0.93
CA ILE A 33 6.92 5.39 -0.30
C ILE A 33 7.31 5.75 1.13
N ASP A 34 6.90 4.90 2.08
CA ASP A 34 7.29 5.01 3.48
C ASP A 34 8.45 4.06 3.77
N PHE A 35 9.43 4.57 4.50
CA PHE A 35 10.64 3.85 4.88
C PHE A 35 10.77 3.77 6.39
N ASP A 36 11.37 2.68 6.88
CA ASP A 36 11.73 2.59 8.30
C ASP A 36 13.05 3.33 8.57
N ALA A 37 13.51 3.29 9.84
CA ALA A 37 14.73 4.00 10.24
C ALA A 37 15.99 3.47 9.56
N GLU A 38 15.94 2.25 9.01
CA GLU A 38 17.06 1.59 8.34
C GLU A 38 17.00 1.73 6.81
N GLY A 39 15.97 2.43 6.29
CA GLY A 39 15.81 2.66 4.87
C GLY A 39 15.08 1.55 4.12
N ASN A 40 14.44 0.64 4.83
CA ASN A 40 13.61 -0.40 4.20
C ASN A 40 12.22 0.14 3.88
N VAL A 41 11.64 -0.28 2.76
CA VAL A 41 10.27 0.09 2.40
C VAL A 41 9.28 -0.62 3.31
N VAL A 42 8.39 0.13 3.95
CA VAL A 42 7.38 -0.42 4.86
C VAL A 42 5.95 -0.13 4.42
N GLY A 43 5.74 0.83 3.53
CA GLY A 43 4.40 1.18 3.06
C GLY A 43 4.43 1.90 1.73
N ILE A 44 3.29 1.86 1.03
CA ILE A 44 3.11 2.53 -0.27
C ILE A 44 1.75 3.20 -0.25
N ASP A 45 1.72 4.52 -0.53
CA ASP A 45 0.51 5.31 -0.63
C ASP A 45 0.30 5.70 -2.08
N ILE A 46 -0.84 5.31 -2.66
CA ILE A 46 -1.18 5.59 -4.05
C ILE A 46 -2.38 6.51 -4.07
N GLU A 47 -2.18 7.76 -4.48
CA GLU A 47 -3.24 8.75 -4.65
C GLU A 47 -3.95 8.57 -5.99
N HIS A 48 -5.23 8.96 -6.08
CA HIS A 48 -6.07 8.77 -7.25
C HIS A 48 -6.09 7.30 -7.69
N ALA A 49 -6.24 6.42 -6.71
CA ALA A 49 -6.07 4.98 -6.91
C ALA A 49 -7.05 4.40 -7.93
N SER A 50 -8.30 4.86 -7.95
CA SER A 50 -9.30 4.37 -8.90
C SER A 50 -8.97 4.69 -10.35
N GLN A 51 -8.16 5.73 -10.59
CA GLN A 51 -7.72 6.13 -11.92
C GLN A 51 -6.45 5.40 -12.37
N LYS A 52 -5.71 4.85 -11.42
CA LYS A 52 -4.40 4.23 -11.69
C LYS A 52 -4.44 2.71 -11.61
N LEU A 53 -5.37 2.16 -10.81
CA LEU A 53 -5.40 0.74 -10.47
C LEU A 53 -6.77 0.16 -10.78
N ASP A 54 -6.80 -1.14 -11.07
CA ASP A 54 -8.05 -1.89 -11.11
C ASP A 54 -8.41 -2.28 -9.66
N LEU A 55 -9.26 -1.48 -9.04
CA LEU A 55 -9.72 -1.72 -7.68
C LEU A 55 -10.89 -2.70 -7.60
N GLN A 56 -11.43 -3.12 -8.74
CA GLN A 56 -12.56 -4.05 -8.79
C GLN A 56 -12.15 -5.49 -8.56
N THR A 57 -10.91 -5.82 -8.92
CA THR A 57 -10.42 -7.19 -8.87
C THR A 57 -9.09 -7.26 -8.12
N LEU A 58 -9.04 -8.12 -7.11
CA LEU A 58 -7.79 -8.45 -6.43
C LEU A 58 -7.50 -9.93 -6.70
N GLU A 59 -6.35 -10.18 -7.32
CA GLU A 59 -5.93 -11.53 -7.66
C GLU A 59 -4.54 -11.78 -7.08
N THR A 60 -4.33 -12.95 -6.49
CA THR A 60 -3.02 -13.38 -6.02
C THR A 60 -2.65 -14.70 -6.66
N GLU A 61 -1.37 -14.90 -6.92
CA GLU A 61 -0.88 -16.14 -7.51
C GLU A 61 0.36 -16.61 -6.75
N ALA A 62 0.33 -17.84 -6.25
CA ALA A 62 1.43 -18.47 -5.53
C ALA A 62 1.92 -17.70 -4.30
N LEU A 63 1.10 -16.80 -3.75
CA LEU A 63 1.44 -16.03 -2.55
C LEU A 63 1.44 -16.97 -1.34
N PRO A 64 2.54 -17.04 -0.55
CA PRO A 64 2.63 -17.97 0.58
C PRO A 64 1.89 -17.48 1.84
N ALA A 65 0.71 -16.93 1.67
CA ALA A 65 -0.11 -16.44 2.78
C ALA A 65 -0.87 -17.61 3.42
N SER A 66 -0.89 -17.66 4.76
CA SER A 66 -1.64 -18.67 5.50
C SER A 66 -3.11 -18.30 5.66
N SER A 67 -3.45 -17.03 5.47
CA SER A 67 -4.84 -16.55 5.52
C SER A 67 -4.99 -15.28 4.71
N VAL A 68 -6.19 -15.05 4.18
CA VAL A 68 -6.58 -13.80 3.55
C VAL A 68 -7.84 -13.30 4.24
N LYS A 69 -7.83 -12.03 4.66
CA LYS A 69 -8.95 -11.42 5.37
C LYS A 69 -9.53 -10.28 4.55
N MET A 70 -10.85 -10.27 4.42
CA MET A 70 -11.59 -9.17 3.81
C MET A 70 -12.34 -8.46 4.91
N ALA A 71 -12.01 -7.19 5.14
CA ALA A 71 -12.62 -6.39 6.21
C ALA A 71 -13.78 -5.55 5.71
#